data_18fc8f10a8a0bbd9eca678892739f87e
#
_entry.id   18fc8f10a8a0bbd9eca678892739f87e
#
_cell.length_a   1.000
_cell.length_b   1.000
_cell.length_c   1.000
_cell.angle_alpha   90.00
_cell.angle_beta   90.00
_cell.angle_gamma   90.00
#
_symmetry.space_group_name_H-M   'P 1'
#
loop_
_entity.id
_entity.type
_entity.pdbx_description
1 polymer ?
#
loop_
_entity_poly.entity_id
_entity_poly.type
_entity_poly.pdbx_seq_one_letter_code
_entity_poly.pdbx_strand_id
1 'polypeptide(L)'
;MSIQTELTRITNAKAAIKTAIEGKGVTVPEATLLDGMASLIESIEAGGGATEPYIEEVVDGNGDITNATLHGYTIIRSYAFYMCSKLALASLSSGITSIGNYAFYNCSKLALASLPSGLTSIRNYAFYNCSELALTSLPSGITSIGDNAFYMCSKLALTSLPSGLTSIRNNAFYTCLGLDSLTFEGKPKSISSSAFKGCANITTINVPWAPGAVANAPWGAINATINYNFTGAW
;
A
#
# COMPACT_ATOMS: atom_id res chain seq x y z
N MET A 1 11.33 15.76 -24.61
CA MET A 1 12.72 16.04 -24.20
C MET A 1 13.56 14.93 -24.78
N SER A 2 14.74 15.19 -25.37
CA SER A 2 15.54 14.09 -25.94
C SER A 2 16.22 13.30 -24.82
N ILE A 3 16.44 11.99 -25.04
CA ILE A 3 17.18 11.10 -24.12
C ILE A 3 18.53 11.72 -23.76
N GLN A 4 19.20 12.37 -24.74
CA GLN A 4 20.47 13.04 -24.53
C GLN A 4 20.40 14.23 -23.56
N THR A 5 19.28 14.96 -23.57
CA THR A 5 19.07 16.09 -22.64
C THR A 5 18.89 15.58 -21.20
N GLU A 6 18.20 14.45 -21.03
CA GLU A 6 17.96 13.84 -19.70
C GLU A 6 19.23 13.19 -19.15
N LEU A 7 20.01 12.50 -19.99
CA LEU A 7 21.33 11.98 -19.62
C LEU A 7 22.27 13.10 -19.12
N THR A 8 22.28 14.26 -19.83
CA THR A 8 23.08 15.40 -19.42
C THR A 8 22.64 15.97 -18.07
N ARG A 9 21.33 16.05 -17.81
CA ARG A 9 20.78 16.47 -16.50
C ARG A 9 21.17 15.54 -15.38
N ILE A 10 21.06 14.22 -15.58
CA ILE A 10 21.43 13.19 -14.61
C ILE A 10 22.93 13.26 -14.29
N THR A 11 23.77 13.40 -15.32
CA THR A 11 25.22 13.51 -15.15
C THR A 11 25.61 14.77 -14.37
N ASN A 12 24.97 15.90 -14.67
CA ASN A 12 25.20 17.16 -13.97
C ASN A 12 24.70 17.12 -12.52
N ALA A 13 23.56 16.49 -12.25
CA ALA A 13 23.07 16.30 -10.91
C ALA A 13 23.99 15.40 -10.07
N LYS A 14 24.52 14.32 -10.67
CA LYS A 14 25.53 13.44 -10.06
C LYS A 14 26.77 14.22 -9.62
N ALA A 15 27.32 15.04 -10.50
CA ALA A 15 28.51 15.84 -10.21
C ALA A 15 28.23 16.86 -9.08
N ALA A 16 27.04 17.49 -9.07
CA ALA A 16 26.66 18.45 -8.04
C ALA A 16 26.51 17.78 -6.66
N ILE A 17 25.89 16.61 -6.59
CA ILE A 17 25.74 15.83 -5.34
C ILE A 17 27.11 15.41 -4.81
N LYS A 18 27.99 14.88 -5.67
CA LYS A 18 29.36 14.50 -5.29
C LYS A 18 30.09 15.69 -4.67
N THR A 19 30.09 16.84 -5.37
CA THR A 19 30.74 18.07 -4.90
C THR A 19 30.18 18.57 -3.56
N ALA A 20 28.85 18.48 -3.36
CA ALA A 20 28.22 18.91 -2.12
C ALA A 20 28.57 18.01 -0.93
N ILE A 21 28.75 16.71 -1.15
CA ILE A 21 29.15 15.76 -0.11
C ILE A 21 30.64 15.90 0.22
N GLU A 22 31.49 16.01 -0.81
CA GLU A 22 32.93 16.21 -0.65
C GLU A 22 33.26 17.54 0.02
N GLY A 23 32.48 18.59 -0.27
CA GLY A 23 32.57 19.88 0.42
C GLY A 23 32.28 19.84 1.92
N LYS A 24 31.69 18.72 2.42
CA LYS A 24 31.48 18.45 3.84
C LYS A 24 32.56 17.52 4.43
N GLY A 25 33.64 17.28 3.72
CA GLY A 25 34.77 16.45 4.21
C GLY A 25 34.54 14.94 4.16
N VAL A 26 33.53 14.48 3.42
CA VAL A 26 33.22 13.06 3.24
C VAL A 26 33.71 12.61 1.88
N THR A 27 34.64 11.65 1.84
CA THR A 27 35.10 11.03 0.58
C THR A 27 34.02 10.08 0.08
N VAL A 28 33.49 10.32 -1.13
CA VAL A 28 32.49 9.48 -1.78
C VAL A 28 33.19 8.57 -2.79
N PRO A 29 33.28 7.25 -2.56
CA PRO A 29 33.82 6.32 -3.55
C PRO A 29 32.94 6.35 -4.80
N GLU A 30 33.55 6.37 -5.98
CA GLU A 30 32.85 6.51 -7.27
C GLU A 30 31.85 5.36 -7.53
N ALA A 31 32.12 4.18 -6.98
CA ALA A 31 31.25 2.99 -7.06
C ALA A 31 30.01 3.05 -6.15
N THR A 32 29.98 3.88 -5.11
CA THR A 32 28.95 3.79 -4.06
C THR A 32 27.70 4.61 -4.37
N LEU A 33 27.81 5.61 -5.23
CA LEU A 33 26.65 6.50 -5.49
C LEU A 33 25.67 5.99 -6.53
N LEU A 34 26.03 5.02 -7.40
CA LEU A 34 25.23 4.77 -8.59
C LEU A 34 25.42 3.40 -9.27
N ASP A 35 25.69 2.31 -8.57
CA ASP A 35 25.73 0.98 -9.22
C ASP A 35 24.39 0.65 -9.92
N GLY A 36 23.26 1.14 -9.39
CA GLY A 36 21.95 1.01 -10.04
C GLY A 36 21.71 1.99 -11.21
N MET A 37 22.34 3.19 -11.18
CA MET A 37 22.17 4.18 -12.25
C MET A 37 23.15 3.99 -13.42
N ALA A 38 24.33 3.43 -13.19
CA ALA A 38 25.27 3.08 -14.25
C ALA A 38 24.66 2.02 -15.19
N SER A 39 24.07 0.96 -14.64
CA SER A 39 23.38 -0.07 -15.41
C SER A 39 22.17 0.49 -16.18
N LEU A 40 21.45 1.45 -15.61
CA LEU A 40 20.33 2.11 -16.27
C LEU A 40 20.82 2.99 -17.44
N ILE A 41 21.89 3.74 -17.26
CA ILE A 41 22.49 4.59 -18.31
C ILE A 41 23.01 3.72 -19.46
N GLU A 42 23.70 2.61 -19.17
CA GLU A 42 24.18 1.66 -20.17
C GLU A 42 23.01 1.01 -20.96
N SER A 43 21.90 0.69 -20.30
CA SER A 43 20.72 0.14 -20.96
C SER A 43 20.02 1.16 -21.90
N ILE A 44 20.05 2.44 -21.54
CA ILE A 44 19.51 3.54 -22.37
C ILE A 44 20.42 3.79 -23.58
N GLU A 45 21.75 3.78 -23.40
CA GLU A 45 22.73 3.96 -24.48
C GLU A 45 22.73 2.80 -25.48
N ALA A 46 22.42 1.57 -25.01
CA ALA A 46 22.28 0.39 -25.87
C ALA A 46 21.01 0.35 -26.72
N GLY A 47 20.15 1.38 -26.64
CA GLY A 47 18.89 1.46 -27.39
C GLY A 47 17.82 0.47 -26.94
N GLY A 48 18.07 -0.23 -25.83
CA GLY A 48 17.07 -1.01 -25.12
C GLY A 48 16.14 -0.05 -24.37
N GLY A 49 14.88 0.04 -24.76
CA GLY A 49 13.88 0.75 -23.95
C GLY A 49 13.96 0.25 -22.53
N ALA A 50 13.90 1.16 -21.54
CA ALA A 50 14.06 0.85 -20.13
C ALA A 50 13.19 -0.35 -19.74
N THR A 51 13.80 -1.54 -19.66
CA THR A 51 13.15 -2.79 -19.27
C THR A 51 13.20 -2.97 -17.76
N GLU A 52 14.11 -2.26 -17.09
CA GLU A 52 14.24 -2.30 -15.64
C GLU A 52 13.22 -1.39 -14.95
N PRO A 53 12.58 -1.89 -13.89
CA PRO A 53 11.64 -1.11 -13.11
C PRO A 53 12.33 0.11 -12.45
N TYR A 54 11.73 1.31 -12.56
CA TYR A 54 12.20 2.51 -11.88
C TYR A 54 11.07 3.29 -11.23
N ILE A 55 11.41 4.10 -10.23
CA ILE A 55 10.47 5.00 -9.55
C ILE A 55 10.80 6.43 -9.97
N GLU A 56 9.79 7.13 -10.47
CA GLU A 56 9.83 8.56 -10.69
C GLU A 56 9.21 9.25 -9.48
N GLU A 57 10.00 9.94 -8.67
CA GLU A 57 9.57 10.62 -7.46
C GLU A 57 9.44 12.11 -7.68
N VAL A 58 8.38 12.71 -7.11
CA VAL A 58 8.21 14.14 -7.00
C VAL A 58 8.46 14.52 -5.55
N VAL A 59 9.46 15.36 -5.31
CA VAL A 59 9.81 15.84 -3.96
C VAL A 59 9.49 17.32 -3.81
N ASP A 60 9.19 17.75 -2.58
CA ASP A 60 9.01 19.16 -2.23
C ASP A 60 10.34 19.86 -1.93
N GLY A 61 10.29 21.15 -1.57
CA GLY A 61 11.49 21.95 -1.26
C GLY A 61 12.29 21.47 -0.05
N ASN A 62 11.76 20.53 0.76
CA ASN A 62 12.45 19.91 1.89
C ASN A 62 12.99 18.50 1.56
N GLY A 63 12.77 18.02 0.34
CA GLY A 63 13.15 16.67 -0.10
C GLY A 63 12.16 15.58 0.29
N ASP A 64 10.96 15.92 0.79
CA ASP A 64 9.94 14.93 1.10
C ASP A 64 9.23 14.46 -0.17
N ILE A 65 9.03 13.13 -0.32
CA ILE A 65 8.31 12.55 -1.45
C ILE A 65 6.84 12.92 -1.36
N THR A 66 6.34 13.67 -2.34
CA THR A 66 4.94 14.10 -2.44
C THR A 66 4.13 13.29 -3.44
N ASN A 67 4.79 12.72 -4.45
CA ASN A 67 4.18 11.81 -5.40
C ASN A 67 5.23 10.82 -5.93
N ALA A 68 4.78 9.71 -6.52
CA ALA A 68 5.65 8.71 -7.12
C ALA A 68 4.92 7.99 -8.26
N THR A 69 5.64 7.66 -9.34
CA THR A 69 5.16 6.78 -10.41
C THR A 69 6.05 5.55 -10.46
N LEU A 70 5.44 4.36 -10.36
CA LEU A 70 6.15 3.09 -10.37
C LEU A 70 6.11 2.49 -11.79
N HIS A 71 7.21 2.61 -12.52
CA HIS A 71 7.33 2.10 -13.88
C HIS A 71 7.85 0.66 -13.89
N GLY A 72 7.10 -0.28 -14.51
CA GLY A 72 7.52 -1.68 -14.66
C GLY A 72 7.51 -2.52 -13.39
N TYR A 73 7.19 -1.95 -12.23
CA TYR A 73 7.11 -2.71 -10.98
C TYR A 73 5.88 -3.60 -10.94
N THR A 74 6.08 -4.84 -10.53
CA THR A 74 5.03 -5.80 -10.17
C THR A 74 4.91 -6.00 -8.66
N ILE A 75 5.90 -5.54 -7.90
CA ILE A 75 5.96 -5.69 -6.44
C ILE A 75 6.38 -4.37 -5.81
N ILE A 76 5.60 -3.88 -4.85
CA ILE A 76 6.04 -2.84 -3.92
C ILE A 76 6.73 -3.53 -2.75
N ARG A 77 8.04 -3.30 -2.60
CA ARG A 77 8.86 -3.96 -1.58
C ARG A 77 8.50 -3.50 -0.16
N SER A 78 8.92 -4.28 0.83
CA SER A 78 8.78 -3.87 2.24
C SER A 78 9.50 -2.55 2.47
N TYR A 79 8.83 -1.65 3.23
CA TYR A 79 9.34 -0.31 3.57
C TYR A 79 9.51 0.67 2.39
N ALA A 80 9.02 0.38 1.18
CA ALA A 80 9.27 1.20 -0.02
C ALA A 80 8.92 2.68 0.16
N PHE A 81 7.81 2.99 0.82
CA PHE A 81 7.37 4.35 1.14
C PHE A 81 7.16 4.54 2.64
N TYR A 82 8.02 3.92 3.46
CA TYR A 82 7.91 3.99 4.92
C TYR A 82 8.04 5.44 5.40
N MET A 83 7.02 5.91 6.16
CA MET A 83 6.94 7.26 6.72
C MET A 83 6.91 8.42 5.70
N CYS A 84 6.60 8.16 4.43
CA CYS A 84 6.39 9.19 3.43
C CYS A 84 5.05 9.92 3.68
N SER A 85 4.99 10.72 4.75
CA SER A 85 3.76 11.33 5.26
C SER A 85 3.11 12.34 4.30
N LYS A 86 3.86 12.87 3.35
CA LYS A 86 3.38 13.81 2.31
C LYS A 86 3.00 13.14 1.00
N LEU A 87 3.24 11.83 0.86
CA LEU A 87 2.93 11.08 -0.35
C LEU A 87 1.42 11.08 -0.62
N ALA A 88 1.00 11.74 -1.69
CA ALA A 88 -0.40 11.90 -2.11
C ALA A 88 -0.71 11.08 -3.38
N LEU A 89 -0.24 9.84 -3.42
CA LEU A 89 -0.45 8.95 -4.57
C LEU A 89 -1.93 8.63 -4.75
N ALA A 90 -2.46 8.86 -5.95
CA ALA A 90 -3.87 8.63 -6.28
C ALA A 90 -4.15 7.24 -6.84
N SER A 91 -3.15 6.59 -7.44
CA SER A 91 -3.28 5.24 -8.03
C SER A 91 -1.96 4.49 -8.01
N LEU A 92 -2.07 3.17 -8.08
CA LEU A 92 -0.94 2.26 -8.31
C LEU A 92 -1.04 1.64 -9.71
N SER A 93 0.10 1.31 -10.31
CA SER A 93 0.14 0.59 -11.59
C SER A 93 -0.65 -0.72 -11.52
N SER A 94 -1.44 -1.02 -12.55
CA SER A 94 -2.27 -2.23 -12.62
C SER A 94 -1.46 -3.54 -12.59
N GLY A 95 -0.17 -3.48 -12.94
CA GLY A 95 0.74 -4.62 -12.87
C GLY A 95 1.18 -5.04 -11.47
N ILE A 96 0.88 -4.25 -10.43
CA ILE A 96 1.27 -4.57 -9.05
C ILE A 96 0.47 -5.77 -8.54
N THR A 97 1.18 -6.84 -8.15
CA THR A 97 0.61 -8.09 -7.61
C THR A 97 0.89 -8.31 -6.12
N SER A 98 1.82 -7.55 -5.55
CA SER A 98 2.18 -7.65 -4.12
C SER A 98 2.59 -6.31 -3.53
N ILE A 99 2.14 -6.07 -2.28
CA ILE A 99 2.55 -4.94 -1.44
C ILE A 99 3.19 -5.51 -0.18
N GLY A 100 4.45 -5.16 0.07
CA GLY A 100 5.29 -5.68 1.15
C GLY A 100 4.89 -5.18 2.55
N ASN A 101 5.56 -5.73 3.58
CA ASN A 101 5.36 -5.26 4.95
C ASN A 101 5.78 -3.79 5.08
N TYR A 102 5.01 -3.00 5.82
CA TYR A 102 5.29 -1.57 6.09
C TYR A 102 5.44 -0.70 4.83
N ALA A 103 4.97 -1.15 3.67
CA ALA A 103 5.24 -0.48 2.40
C ALA A 103 4.76 0.98 2.37
N PHE A 104 3.61 1.28 2.97
CA PHE A 104 3.05 2.63 3.11
C PHE A 104 2.79 3.01 4.57
N TYR A 105 3.63 2.52 5.50
CA TYR A 105 3.49 2.83 6.92
C TYR A 105 3.59 4.34 7.17
N ASN A 106 2.59 4.93 7.84
CA ASN A 106 2.48 6.37 8.12
C ASN A 106 2.45 7.28 6.87
N CYS A 107 2.01 6.79 5.72
CA CYS A 107 1.71 7.62 4.56
C CYS A 107 0.35 8.32 4.76
N SER A 108 0.28 9.30 5.66
CA SER A 108 -0.98 9.90 6.12
C SER A 108 -1.75 10.64 5.02
N LYS A 109 -1.09 11.07 3.94
CA LYS A 109 -1.70 11.74 2.78
C LYS A 109 -2.02 10.79 1.62
N LEU A 110 -1.73 9.50 1.76
CA LEU A 110 -2.00 8.51 0.72
C LEU A 110 -3.50 8.39 0.45
N ALA A 111 -3.94 8.74 -0.77
CA ALA A 111 -5.34 8.86 -1.15
C ALA A 111 -5.70 7.93 -2.33
N LEU A 112 -5.25 6.67 -2.28
CA LEU A 112 -5.59 5.68 -3.31
C LEU A 112 -7.10 5.47 -3.36
N ALA A 113 -7.67 5.60 -4.58
CA ALA A 113 -9.08 5.32 -4.84
C ALA A 113 -9.36 3.82 -5.00
N SER A 114 -8.37 3.05 -5.46
CA SER A 114 -8.46 1.60 -5.65
C SER A 114 -7.09 0.95 -5.52
N LEU A 115 -7.10 -0.37 -5.30
CA LEU A 115 -5.91 -1.23 -5.36
C LEU A 115 -5.89 -2.01 -6.68
N PRO A 116 -4.70 -2.38 -7.21
CA PRO A 116 -4.56 -3.17 -8.43
C PRO A 116 -5.30 -4.50 -8.36
N SER A 117 -6.01 -4.86 -9.44
CA SER A 117 -6.83 -6.09 -9.50
C SER A 117 -6.04 -7.40 -9.36
N GLY A 118 -4.74 -7.39 -9.71
CA GLY A 118 -3.84 -8.53 -9.56
C GLY A 118 -3.33 -8.78 -8.14
N LEU A 119 -3.69 -7.92 -7.17
CA LEU A 119 -3.19 -8.04 -5.81
C LEU A 119 -3.82 -9.23 -5.09
N THR A 120 -2.98 -10.09 -4.48
CA THR A 120 -3.44 -11.33 -3.83
C THR A 120 -3.34 -11.29 -2.30
N SER A 121 -2.55 -10.38 -1.75
CA SER A 121 -2.42 -10.23 -0.30
C SER A 121 -2.03 -8.81 0.10
N ILE A 122 -2.50 -8.40 1.29
CA ILE A 122 -2.08 -7.17 1.96
C ILE A 122 -1.29 -7.61 3.19
N ARG A 123 0.01 -7.27 3.22
CA ARG A 123 0.93 -7.75 4.24
C ARG A 123 0.86 -6.91 5.53
N ASN A 124 1.64 -7.35 6.54
CA ASN A 124 1.61 -6.71 7.86
C ASN A 124 2.00 -5.23 7.77
N TYR A 125 1.22 -4.36 8.44
CA TYR A 125 1.44 -2.91 8.53
C TYR A 125 1.49 -2.19 7.17
N ALA A 126 1.01 -2.79 6.09
CA ALA A 126 1.19 -2.26 4.73
C ALA A 126 0.65 -0.84 4.57
N PHE A 127 -0.51 -0.54 5.16
CA PHE A 127 -1.18 0.77 5.16
C PHE A 127 -1.42 1.30 6.57
N TYR A 128 -0.54 0.97 7.53
CA TYR A 128 -0.68 1.46 8.91
C TYR A 128 -0.72 2.98 8.95
N ASN A 129 -1.76 3.56 9.58
CA ASN A 129 -1.97 5.00 9.72
C ASN A 129 -1.96 5.79 8.39
N CYS A 130 -2.51 5.19 7.32
CA CYS A 130 -2.84 5.88 6.07
C CYS A 130 -4.22 6.54 6.24
N SER A 131 -4.29 7.65 6.98
CA SER A 131 -5.56 8.26 7.43
C SER A 131 -6.45 8.79 6.29
N GLU A 132 -5.85 9.19 5.14
CA GLU A 132 -6.57 9.66 3.96
C GLU A 132 -6.95 8.53 2.98
N LEU A 133 -6.58 7.26 3.25
CA LEU A 133 -6.88 6.13 2.38
C LEU A 133 -8.38 5.84 2.35
N ALA A 134 -9.03 6.08 1.21
CA ALA A 134 -10.49 6.07 1.05
C ALA A 134 -10.98 4.92 0.13
N LEU A 135 -10.39 3.72 0.27
CA LEU A 135 -10.83 2.55 -0.49
C LEU A 135 -12.27 2.16 -0.14
N THR A 136 -13.09 1.88 -1.14
CA THR A 136 -14.47 1.39 -0.99
C THR A 136 -14.60 -0.11 -1.24
N SER A 137 -13.59 -0.72 -1.89
CA SER A 137 -13.53 -2.16 -2.16
C SER A 137 -12.09 -2.67 -2.14
N LEU A 138 -11.94 -3.96 -1.97
CA LEU A 138 -10.67 -4.68 -2.15
C LEU A 138 -10.73 -5.53 -3.42
N PRO A 139 -9.59 -5.77 -4.11
CA PRO A 139 -9.53 -6.71 -5.24
C PRO A 139 -10.05 -8.11 -4.88
N SER A 140 -10.79 -8.73 -5.79
CA SER A 140 -11.39 -10.05 -5.59
C SER A 140 -10.37 -11.18 -5.35
N GLY A 141 -9.12 -10.99 -5.82
CA GLY A 141 -8.01 -11.92 -5.62
C GLY A 141 -7.40 -11.93 -4.22
N ILE A 142 -7.78 -10.99 -3.32
CA ILE A 142 -7.22 -10.92 -1.97
C ILE A 142 -7.60 -12.14 -1.15
N THR A 143 -6.58 -12.90 -0.68
CA THR A 143 -6.75 -14.08 0.14
C THR A 143 -6.40 -13.87 1.62
N SER A 144 -5.63 -12.83 1.94
CA SER A 144 -5.22 -12.55 3.33
C SER A 144 -4.99 -11.07 3.59
N ILE A 145 -5.35 -10.64 4.82
CA ILE A 145 -5.07 -9.31 5.34
C ILE A 145 -4.23 -9.47 6.60
N GLY A 146 -3.04 -8.90 6.59
CA GLY A 146 -2.00 -9.06 7.61
C GLY A 146 -2.26 -8.31 8.92
N ASP A 147 -1.37 -8.52 9.90
CA ASP A 147 -1.44 -7.82 11.18
C ASP A 147 -1.31 -6.30 10.97
N ASN A 148 -2.22 -5.54 11.57
CA ASN A 148 -2.26 -4.06 11.51
C ASN A 148 -2.24 -3.47 10.09
N ALA A 149 -2.71 -4.22 9.09
CA ALA A 149 -2.58 -3.83 7.67
C ALA A 149 -3.24 -2.48 7.35
N PHE A 150 -4.42 -2.20 7.93
CA PHE A 150 -5.15 -0.94 7.82
C PHE A 150 -5.38 -0.26 9.18
N TYR A 151 -4.46 -0.45 10.13
CA TYR A 151 -4.55 0.16 11.44
C TYR A 151 -4.67 1.69 11.33
N MET A 152 -5.70 2.31 11.94
CA MET A 152 -5.98 3.76 11.90
C MET A 152 -6.18 4.35 10.50
N CYS A 153 -6.63 3.58 9.51
CA CYS A 153 -7.10 4.10 8.22
C CYS A 153 -8.49 4.72 8.39
N SER A 154 -8.56 5.95 8.92
CA SER A 154 -9.80 6.56 9.38
C SER A 154 -10.82 6.86 8.27
N LYS A 155 -10.38 7.05 7.01
CA LYS A 155 -11.25 7.25 5.84
C LYS A 155 -11.54 5.98 5.05
N LEU A 156 -11.02 4.81 5.47
CA LEU A 156 -11.29 3.54 4.81
C LEU A 156 -12.78 3.22 4.88
N ALA A 157 -13.46 3.11 3.74
CA ALA A 157 -14.92 3.00 3.62
C ALA A 157 -15.33 1.74 2.84
N LEU A 158 -14.70 0.58 3.15
CA LEU A 158 -15.04 -0.70 2.53
C LEU A 158 -16.50 -1.07 2.82
N THR A 159 -17.22 -1.46 1.78
CA THR A 159 -18.61 -1.96 1.88
C THR A 159 -18.65 -3.47 1.89
N SER A 160 -17.65 -4.14 1.29
CA SER A 160 -17.56 -5.60 1.29
C SER A 160 -16.11 -6.10 1.42
N LEU A 161 -15.99 -7.37 1.77
CA LEU A 161 -14.75 -8.15 1.79
C LEU A 161 -14.89 -9.33 0.83
N PRO A 162 -13.88 -9.58 -0.04
CA PRO A 162 -13.99 -10.51 -1.16
C PRO A 162 -14.17 -11.97 -0.72
N SER A 163 -14.85 -12.75 -1.55
CA SER A 163 -15.21 -14.15 -1.29
C SER A 163 -13.99 -15.09 -1.13
N GLY A 164 -12.87 -14.77 -1.77
CA GLY A 164 -11.62 -15.53 -1.68
C GLY A 164 -10.83 -15.33 -0.37
N LEU A 165 -11.27 -14.41 0.49
CA LEU A 165 -10.55 -14.08 1.73
C LEU A 165 -10.54 -15.25 2.72
N THR A 166 -9.35 -15.72 3.08
CA THR A 166 -9.17 -16.86 3.99
C THR A 166 -8.83 -16.45 5.42
N SER A 167 -8.16 -15.29 5.60
CA SER A 167 -7.75 -14.83 6.93
C SER A 167 -7.70 -13.33 7.08
N ILE A 168 -8.14 -12.85 8.26
CA ILE A 168 -7.98 -11.46 8.72
C ILE A 168 -7.25 -11.51 10.05
N ARG A 169 -6.06 -10.88 10.10
CA ARG A 169 -5.16 -10.97 11.24
C ARG A 169 -5.41 -9.90 12.31
N ASN A 170 -4.53 -9.90 13.34
CA ASN A 170 -4.70 -9.02 14.51
C ASN A 170 -4.72 -7.54 14.12
N ASN A 171 -5.71 -6.82 14.65
CA ASN A 171 -5.89 -5.38 14.47
C ASN A 171 -5.88 -4.92 13.00
N ALA A 172 -6.22 -5.81 12.06
CA ALA A 172 -6.13 -5.53 10.63
C ALA A 172 -6.86 -4.23 10.24
N PHE A 173 -8.00 -3.95 10.88
CA PHE A 173 -8.82 -2.76 10.71
C PHE A 173 -8.99 -1.97 12.02
N TYR A 174 -7.99 -2.00 12.91
CA TYR A 174 -8.10 -1.30 14.20
C TYR A 174 -8.39 0.19 13.99
N THR A 175 -9.48 0.70 14.62
CA THR A 175 -9.88 2.12 14.55
C THR A 175 -10.06 2.65 13.11
N CYS A 176 -10.58 1.82 12.20
CA CYS A 176 -11.05 2.26 10.88
C CYS A 176 -12.42 2.90 11.03
N LEU A 177 -12.46 4.21 11.29
CA LEU A 177 -13.71 4.93 11.60
C LEU A 177 -14.61 5.17 10.38
N GLY A 178 -14.10 5.01 9.16
CA GLY A 178 -14.87 5.12 7.91
C GLY A 178 -15.71 3.88 7.61
N LEU A 179 -15.51 2.75 8.32
CA LEU A 179 -16.33 1.55 8.16
C LEU A 179 -17.68 1.73 8.87
N ASP A 180 -18.78 1.58 8.16
CA ASP A 180 -20.15 1.72 8.67
C ASP A 180 -20.93 0.39 8.60
N SER A 181 -21.07 -0.18 7.41
CA SER A 181 -21.68 -1.49 7.19
C SER A 181 -20.77 -2.34 6.32
N LEU A 182 -20.51 -3.58 6.74
CA LEU A 182 -19.56 -4.45 6.06
C LEU A 182 -20.20 -5.78 5.70
N THR A 183 -20.06 -6.21 4.46
CA THR A 183 -20.57 -7.49 3.97
C THR A 183 -19.42 -8.43 3.60
N PHE A 184 -19.42 -9.63 4.15
CA PHE A 184 -18.51 -10.69 3.72
C PHE A 184 -19.12 -11.45 2.54
N GLU A 185 -18.44 -11.46 1.40
CA GLU A 185 -18.86 -12.19 0.19
C GLU A 185 -18.55 -13.69 0.29
N GLY A 186 -17.70 -14.11 1.23
CA GLY A 186 -17.31 -15.49 1.48
C GLY A 186 -16.97 -15.73 2.92
N LYS A 187 -16.70 -17.01 3.29
CA LYS A 187 -16.40 -17.42 4.65
C LYS A 187 -14.91 -17.58 4.89
N PRO A 188 -14.22 -16.64 5.58
CA PRO A 188 -12.83 -16.82 5.99
C PRO A 188 -12.65 -18.04 6.92
N LYS A 189 -11.48 -18.66 6.86
CA LYS A 189 -11.10 -19.73 7.81
C LYS A 189 -10.85 -19.18 9.21
N SER A 190 -10.34 -17.94 9.29
CA SER A 190 -10.05 -17.29 10.56
C SER A 190 -10.18 -15.78 10.49
N ILE A 191 -10.76 -15.20 11.55
CA ILE A 191 -10.79 -13.76 11.80
C ILE A 191 -10.31 -13.56 13.23
N SER A 192 -9.30 -12.69 13.43
CA SER A 192 -8.81 -12.36 14.77
C SER A 192 -9.88 -11.69 15.61
N SER A 193 -9.90 -11.98 16.92
CA SER A 193 -10.79 -11.33 17.88
C SER A 193 -10.61 -9.81 17.99
N SER A 194 -9.51 -9.27 17.47
CA SER A 194 -9.20 -7.85 17.45
C SER A 194 -9.26 -7.21 16.06
N ALA A 195 -9.68 -7.95 15.03
CA ALA A 195 -9.61 -7.50 13.63
C ALA A 195 -10.27 -6.13 13.41
N PHE A 196 -11.45 -5.89 14.00
CA PHE A 196 -12.23 -4.65 13.89
C PHE A 196 -12.30 -3.87 15.21
N LYS A 197 -11.35 -4.10 16.12
CA LYS A 197 -11.34 -3.40 17.41
C LYS A 197 -11.24 -1.89 17.21
N GLY A 198 -12.10 -1.13 17.88
CA GLY A 198 -12.13 0.33 17.80
C GLY A 198 -12.81 0.90 16.54
N CYS A 199 -13.38 0.06 15.66
CA CYS A 199 -14.23 0.52 14.56
C CYS A 199 -15.60 0.96 15.11
N ALA A 200 -15.66 2.15 15.73
CA ALA A 200 -16.82 2.60 16.50
C ALA A 200 -18.08 2.82 15.65
N ASN A 201 -17.90 3.05 14.36
CA ASN A 201 -19.00 3.37 13.45
C ASN A 201 -19.59 2.13 12.75
N ILE A 202 -18.98 0.95 12.87
CA ILE A 202 -19.58 -0.26 12.30
C ILE A 202 -20.85 -0.60 13.08
N THR A 203 -22.01 -0.49 12.41
CA THR A 203 -23.32 -0.82 12.95
C THR A 203 -23.79 -2.21 12.53
N THR A 204 -23.36 -2.67 11.37
CA THR A 204 -23.83 -3.93 10.76
C THR A 204 -22.70 -4.70 10.10
N ILE A 205 -22.64 -6.00 10.36
CA ILE A 205 -21.79 -6.95 9.61
C ILE A 205 -22.66 -8.07 9.07
N ASN A 206 -22.75 -8.17 7.74
CA ASN A 206 -23.49 -9.23 7.05
C ASN A 206 -22.55 -10.38 6.70
N VAL A 207 -22.95 -11.59 7.04
CA VAL A 207 -22.15 -12.80 6.80
C VAL A 207 -22.99 -13.94 6.19
N PRO A 208 -22.49 -14.63 5.13
CA PRO A 208 -23.24 -15.70 4.46
C PRO A 208 -23.19 -17.05 5.19
N TRP A 209 -22.76 -17.11 6.43
CA TRP A 209 -22.65 -18.34 7.22
C TRP A 209 -23.46 -18.28 8.52
N ALA A 210 -23.69 -19.45 9.12
CA ALA A 210 -24.42 -19.62 10.37
C ALA A 210 -23.61 -19.12 11.59
N PRO A 211 -24.24 -18.75 12.70
CA PRO A 211 -23.58 -18.43 13.95
C PRO A 211 -22.59 -19.52 14.38
N GLY A 212 -21.42 -19.12 14.87
CA GLY A 212 -20.38 -20.04 15.34
C GLY A 212 -19.50 -20.67 14.24
N ALA A 213 -19.84 -20.50 12.94
CA ALA A 213 -19.07 -21.07 11.84
C ALA A 213 -17.68 -20.40 11.64
N VAL A 214 -17.49 -19.20 12.15
CA VAL A 214 -16.20 -18.52 12.29
C VAL A 214 -16.08 -18.02 13.71
N ALA A 215 -14.99 -18.39 14.38
CA ALA A 215 -14.78 -18.07 15.79
C ALA A 215 -14.60 -16.56 16.06
N ASN A 216 -14.76 -16.17 17.32
CA ASN A 216 -14.45 -14.84 17.87
C ASN A 216 -15.36 -13.68 17.39
N ALA A 217 -16.53 -13.95 16.81
CA ALA A 217 -17.48 -12.88 16.52
C ALA A 217 -17.84 -12.10 17.81
N PRO A 218 -17.97 -10.80 17.75
CA PRO A 218 -17.96 -9.86 16.61
C PRO A 218 -16.57 -9.34 16.19
N TRP A 219 -15.50 -10.07 16.44
CA TRP A 219 -14.11 -9.79 16.02
C TRP A 219 -13.61 -8.39 16.43
N GLY A 220 -14.09 -7.91 17.57
CA GLY A 220 -13.77 -6.59 18.13
C GLY A 220 -14.71 -5.45 17.70
N ALA A 221 -15.66 -5.67 16.80
CA ALA A 221 -16.69 -4.71 16.40
C ALA A 221 -17.86 -4.74 17.42
N ILE A 222 -17.64 -4.31 18.64
CA ILE A 222 -18.54 -4.47 19.78
C ILE A 222 -19.91 -3.80 19.63
N ASN A 223 -20.03 -2.81 18.72
CA ASN A 223 -21.27 -2.08 18.44
C ASN A 223 -22.04 -2.68 17.27
N ALA A 224 -21.48 -3.66 16.54
CA ALA A 224 -22.07 -4.18 15.32
C ALA A 224 -23.12 -5.26 15.61
N THR A 225 -24.26 -5.18 14.91
CA THR A 225 -25.18 -6.30 14.73
C THR A 225 -24.66 -7.23 13.64
N ILE A 226 -24.57 -8.53 13.92
CA ILE A 226 -24.14 -9.52 12.92
C ILE A 226 -25.37 -10.22 12.33
N ASN A 227 -25.58 -10.02 11.04
CA ASN A 227 -26.62 -10.69 10.27
C ASN A 227 -26.06 -11.97 9.65
N TYR A 228 -26.39 -13.10 10.28
CA TYR A 228 -25.98 -14.43 9.80
C TYR A 228 -26.87 -14.95 8.69
N ASN A 229 -26.34 -15.87 7.86
CA ASN A 229 -27.03 -16.44 6.69
C ASN A 229 -27.54 -15.37 5.72
N PHE A 230 -26.83 -14.26 5.59
CA PHE A 230 -27.19 -13.17 4.70
C PHE A 230 -27.08 -13.63 3.24
N THR A 231 -28.18 -13.51 2.49
CA THR A 231 -28.30 -13.94 1.09
C THR A 231 -28.53 -12.73 0.15
N GLY A 232 -28.06 -11.56 0.55
CA GLY A 232 -28.17 -10.34 -0.28
C GLY A 232 -27.49 -10.50 -1.65
N ALA A 233 -27.97 -9.77 -2.65
CA ALA A 233 -27.32 -9.72 -3.96
C ALA A 233 -25.94 -9.06 -3.84
N TRP A 234 -24.96 -9.69 -4.44
CA TRP A 234 -23.57 -9.24 -4.57
C TRP A 234 -23.39 -8.36 -5.79
#